data_261ce63463d7b61196da4ec2f94a0682
#
_entry.id   261ce63463d7b61196da4ec2f94a0682
#
_cell.length_a   1.000
_cell.length_b   1.000
_cell.length_c   1.000
_cell.angle_alpha   90.00
_cell.angle_beta   90.00
_cell.angle_gamma   90.00
#
_symmetry.space_group_name_H-M   'P 1'
#
loop_
_entity.id
_entity.type
_entity.pdbx_description
1 polymer ?
#
loop_
_entity_poly.entity_id
_entity_poly.type
_entity_poly.pdbx_seq_one_letter_code
_entity_poly.pdbx_strand_id
1 'polypeptide(L)'
;MLPAHGYPELKKYPHLKGNFGTGWQNQQSEFHNIPAPILFTTNCIMPLRASYADRVFTTSVVAYPGVPHIDEGRDFSPVIEKALELGGYAQDTLLPGLNGGSTVTTGFARTAVLQHADEIVQAVRDGKLRHFFLVGGCDGTRPSRRYYTEFARLTPPDTILLTLACGKFRLNDLPLGTVPGTGLPRILDVGQCNDAYSAIRIALALADAFGCGVNDLPLSLVLCW
;
A
#
# COMPACT_ATOMS: atom_id res chain seq x y z
N MET A 1 2.27 -5.36 -1.85
CA MET A 1 3.37 -5.23 -0.88
C MET A 1 2.83 -4.68 0.42
N LEU A 2 3.27 -5.23 1.54
CA LEU A 2 2.90 -4.71 2.85
C LEU A 2 3.51 -3.32 3.05
N PRO A 3 2.85 -2.39 3.73
CA PRO A 3 3.44 -1.13 4.11
C PRO A 3 4.44 -1.34 5.25
N ALA A 4 5.52 -2.06 4.95
CA ALA A 4 6.49 -2.53 5.95
C ALA A 4 6.97 -1.40 6.87
N HIS A 5 7.12 -0.19 6.33
CA HIS A 5 7.52 0.96 7.12
C HIS A 5 6.47 1.45 8.13
N GLY A 6 5.22 0.99 8.02
CA GLY A 6 4.17 1.25 8.99
C GLY A 6 4.21 0.36 10.24
N TYR A 7 5.13 -0.60 10.27
CA TYR A 7 5.31 -1.51 11.41
C TYR A 7 6.68 -1.28 12.05
N PRO A 8 6.75 -0.87 13.33
CA PRO A 8 8.02 -0.58 14.01
C PRO A 8 9.00 -1.73 13.99
N GLU A 9 8.51 -2.97 14.06
CA GLU A 9 9.31 -4.19 14.04
C GLU A 9 10.09 -4.37 12.74
N LEU A 10 9.56 -3.82 11.64
CA LEU A 10 10.17 -3.92 10.31
C LEU A 10 11.10 -2.74 9.98
N LYS A 11 10.96 -1.60 10.66
CA LYS A 11 11.80 -0.41 10.43
C LYS A 11 13.29 -0.65 10.70
N LYS A 12 13.62 -1.66 11.52
CA LYS A 12 15.00 -2.04 11.83
C LYS A 12 15.75 -2.69 10.66
N TYR A 13 15.05 -3.10 9.60
CA TYR A 13 15.67 -3.77 8.45
C TYR A 13 16.03 -2.75 7.36
N PRO A 14 17.30 -2.37 7.19
CA PRO A 14 17.73 -1.32 6.27
C PRO A 14 17.58 -1.71 4.79
N HIS A 15 17.42 -2.99 4.50
CA HIS A 15 17.20 -3.51 3.14
C HIS A 15 15.75 -3.36 2.65
N LEU A 16 14.81 -3.02 3.53
CA LEU A 16 13.46 -2.66 3.13
C LEU A 16 13.45 -1.24 2.54
N LYS A 17 13.53 -1.14 1.23
CA LYS A 17 13.72 0.15 0.54
C LYS A 17 12.43 0.86 0.16
N GLY A 18 11.29 0.20 0.22
CA GLY A 18 10.02 0.81 -0.09
C GLY A 18 9.15 -0.02 -1.03
N ASN A 19 8.46 0.65 -1.93
CA ASN A 19 7.48 0.06 -2.82
C ASN A 19 8.06 -0.13 -4.22
N PHE A 20 7.83 -1.30 -4.81
CA PHE A 20 8.13 -1.56 -6.21
C PHE A 20 6.83 -1.84 -6.97
N GLY A 21 6.71 -1.22 -8.14
CA GLY A 21 5.58 -1.44 -9.04
C GLY A 21 4.28 -0.79 -8.55
N THR A 22 3.23 -1.07 -9.30
CA THR A 22 1.89 -0.56 -9.07
C THR A 22 0.86 -1.70 -8.91
N GLY A 23 -0.36 -1.54 -9.38
CA GLY A 23 -1.39 -2.57 -9.21
C GLY A 23 -1.16 -3.83 -10.05
N TRP A 24 -1.88 -4.89 -9.72
CA TRP A 24 -1.76 -6.20 -10.36
C TRP A 24 -1.91 -6.18 -11.89
N GLN A 25 -2.66 -5.21 -12.43
CA GLN A 25 -2.89 -5.07 -13.87
C GLN A 25 -1.60 -4.79 -14.65
N ASN A 26 -0.61 -4.16 -14.02
CA ASN A 26 0.67 -3.79 -14.64
C ASN A 26 1.78 -4.81 -14.39
N GLN A 27 1.52 -5.86 -13.62
CA GLN A 27 2.49 -6.84 -13.16
C GLN A 27 3.36 -7.41 -14.30
N GLN A 28 2.73 -7.81 -15.42
CA GLN A 28 3.47 -8.41 -16.53
C GLN A 28 4.42 -7.44 -17.25
N SER A 29 4.13 -6.15 -17.24
CA SER A 29 5.01 -5.12 -17.80
C SER A 29 6.08 -4.69 -16.79
N GLU A 30 5.72 -4.54 -15.54
CA GLU A 30 6.64 -4.10 -14.48
C GLU A 30 7.69 -5.15 -14.14
N PHE A 31 7.35 -6.45 -14.28
CA PHE A 31 8.29 -7.54 -14.05
C PHE A 31 9.10 -7.95 -15.29
N HIS A 32 8.83 -7.32 -16.43
CA HIS A 32 9.55 -7.65 -17.67
C HIS A 32 11.06 -7.44 -17.49
N ASN A 33 11.84 -8.52 -17.64
CA ASN A 33 13.28 -8.54 -17.47
C ASN A 33 13.81 -7.96 -16.14
N ILE A 34 13.01 -7.97 -15.09
CA ILE A 34 13.45 -7.50 -13.77
C ILE A 34 14.70 -8.28 -13.31
N PRO A 35 15.80 -7.62 -12.91
CA PRO A 35 17.01 -8.28 -12.44
C PRO A 35 16.94 -8.64 -10.94
N ALA A 36 15.81 -9.21 -10.51
CA ALA A 36 15.57 -9.58 -9.13
C ALA A 36 14.58 -10.74 -9.03
N PRO A 37 14.65 -11.60 -8.02
CA PRO A 37 13.63 -12.60 -7.77
C PRO A 37 12.33 -11.96 -7.34
N ILE A 38 11.23 -12.64 -7.63
CA ILE A 38 9.87 -12.23 -7.29
C ILE A 38 9.28 -13.30 -6.38
N LEU A 39 8.96 -12.93 -5.14
CA LEU A 39 8.33 -13.83 -4.18
C LEU A 39 6.88 -13.40 -3.94
N PHE A 40 5.94 -14.23 -4.36
CA PHE A 40 4.53 -14.05 -4.07
C PHE A 40 4.16 -14.69 -2.72
N THR A 41 3.53 -13.91 -1.86
CA THR A 41 3.14 -14.32 -0.51
C THR A 41 1.62 -14.35 -0.32
N THR A 42 0.88 -13.74 -1.22
CA THR A 42 -0.57 -13.63 -1.16
C THR A 42 -1.18 -13.87 -2.55
N ASN A 43 -2.19 -13.16 -2.94
CA ASN A 43 -2.96 -13.30 -4.17
C ASN A 43 -2.36 -12.51 -5.36
N CYS A 44 -3.08 -12.52 -6.49
CA CYS A 44 -2.85 -11.71 -7.70
C CYS A 44 -1.66 -12.13 -8.56
N ILE A 45 -1.29 -13.39 -8.58
CA ILE A 45 -0.39 -13.92 -9.61
C ILE A 45 -1.10 -13.88 -10.97
N MET A 46 -0.53 -13.12 -11.90
CA MET A 46 -0.94 -13.13 -13.30
C MET A 46 -0.23 -14.28 -14.05
N PRO A 47 -0.76 -14.75 -15.19
CA PRO A 47 -0.04 -15.70 -16.03
C PRO A 47 1.38 -15.22 -16.31
N LEU A 48 2.36 -16.08 -16.01
CA LEU A 48 3.77 -15.71 -16.05
C LEU A 48 4.24 -15.56 -17.50
N ARG A 49 5.14 -14.62 -17.74
CA ARG A 49 5.81 -14.43 -19.03
C ARG A 49 7.24 -14.97 -18.99
N ALA A 50 7.72 -15.48 -20.11
CA ALA A 50 9.07 -16.03 -20.24
C ALA A 50 10.18 -15.06 -19.79
N SER A 51 9.93 -13.74 -19.89
CA SER A 51 10.90 -12.71 -19.51
C SER A 51 11.19 -12.61 -18.01
N TYR A 52 10.41 -13.30 -17.16
CA TYR A 52 10.63 -13.29 -15.69
C TYR A 52 10.18 -14.58 -14.99
N ALA A 53 9.64 -15.57 -15.70
CA ALA A 53 9.09 -16.78 -15.08
C ALA A 53 10.13 -17.59 -14.30
N ASP A 54 11.40 -17.57 -14.75
CA ASP A 54 12.54 -18.29 -14.17
C ASP A 54 12.98 -17.76 -12.79
N ARG A 55 12.45 -16.62 -12.35
CA ARG A 55 12.81 -15.94 -11.09
C ARG A 55 11.63 -15.73 -10.17
N VAL A 56 10.52 -16.41 -10.43
CA VAL A 56 9.31 -16.34 -9.61
C VAL A 56 9.31 -17.47 -8.59
N PHE A 57 8.95 -17.13 -7.37
CA PHE A 57 8.76 -18.03 -6.24
C PHE A 57 7.41 -17.74 -5.57
N THR A 58 6.88 -18.75 -4.90
CA THR A 58 5.66 -18.61 -4.10
C THR A 58 5.89 -19.09 -2.68
N THR A 59 5.09 -18.62 -1.73
CA THR A 59 5.11 -19.11 -0.35
C THR A 59 3.74 -18.88 0.31
N SER A 60 3.54 -19.43 1.50
CA SER A 60 2.33 -19.26 2.29
C SER A 60 1.10 -19.82 1.56
N VAL A 61 0.05 -19.01 1.38
CA VAL A 61 -1.23 -19.44 0.79
C VAL A 61 -1.27 -19.39 -0.73
N VAL A 62 -0.20 -18.91 -1.36
CA VAL A 62 -0.13 -18.76 -2.82
C VAL A 62 0.74 -19.84 -3.43
N ALA A 63 0.21 -20.50 -4.44
CA ALA A 63 0.95 -21.42 -5.29
C ALA A 63 0.62 -21.16 -6.77
N TYR A 64 1.52 -21.53 -7.67
CA TYR A 64 1.30 -21.44 -9.10
C TYR A 64 1.95 -22.66 -9.80
N PRO A 65 1.28 -23.30 -10.77
CA PRO A 65 1.82 -24.48 -11.45
C PRO A 65 3.20 -24.22 -12.06
N GLY A 66 4.16 -25.10 -11.75
CA GLY A 66 5.53 -25.01 -12.27
C GLY A 66 6.43 -23.95 -11.61
N VAL A 67 5.94 -23.26 -10.57
CA VAL A 67 6.73 -22.28 -9.80
C VAL A 67 7.21 -22.91 -8.50
N PRO A 68 8.50 -22.76 -8.14
CA PRO A 68 9.00 -23.20 -6.85
C PRO A 68 8.21 -22.60 -5.68
N HIS A 69 7.79 -23.45 -4.76
CA HIS A 69 7.06 -23.06 -3.56
C HIS A 69 7.93 -23.23 -2.33
N ILE A 70 8.03 -22.17 -1.53
CA ILE A 70 8.70 -22.20 -0.23
C ILE A 70 7.67 -22.59 0.79
N ASP A 71 7.80 -23.78 1.33
CA ASP A 71 6.89 -24.38 2.28
C ASP A 71 7.00 -23.83 3.71
N GLU A 72 6.41 -24.56 4.66
CA GLU A 72 6.41 -24.18 6.08
C GLU A 72 7.82 -24.17 6.71
N GLY A 73 8.79 -24.89 6.12
CA GLY A 73 10.18 -24.86 6.55
C GLY A 73 10.85 -23.49 6.33
N ARG A 74 10.25 -22.63 5.50
CA ARG A 74 10.71 -21.26 5.24
C ARG A 74 12.17 -21.15 4.82
N ASP A 75 12.65 -22.11 4.04
CA ASP A 75 13.97 -22.01 3.44
C ASP A 75 13.94 -21.06 2.22
N PHE A 76 14.38 -19.84 2.45
CA PHE A 76 14.47 -18.80 1.40
C PHE A 76 15.81 -18.82 0.65
N SER A 77 16.69 -19.79 0.88
CA SER A 77 17.98 -19.90 0.19
C SER A 77 17.85 -19.84 -1.33
N PRO A 78 16.90 -20.53 -2.00
CA PRO A 78 16.75 -20.44 -3.45
C PRO A 78 16.42 -19.01 -3.95
N VAL A 79 15.66 -18.22 -3.16
CA VAL A 79 15.35 -16.82 -3.50
C VAL A 79 16.59 -15.95 -3.36
N ILE A 80 17.38 -16.18 -2.32
CA ILE A 80 18.63 -15.44 -2.06
C ILE A 80 19.67 -15.75 -3.14
N GLU A 81 19.85 -17.02 -3.48
CA GLU A 81 20.75 -17.46 -4.54
C GLU A 81 20.36 -16.83 -5.89
N LYS A 82 19.07 -16.83 -6.23
CA LYS A 82 18.57 -16.18 -7.45
C LYS A 82 18.82 -14.66 -7.41
N ALA A 83 18.70 -14.01 -6.25
CA ALA A 83 19.01 -12.59 -6.10
C ALA A 83 20.49 -12.29 -6.36
N LEU A 84 21.38 -13.14 -5.83
CA LEU A 84 22.82 -13.02 -6.06
C LEU A 84 23.20 -13.29 -7.53
N GLU A 85 22.58 -14.27 -8.17
CA GLU A 85 22.75 -14.59 -9.59
C GLU A 85 22.37 -13.40 -10.50
N LEU A 86 21.22 -12.77 -10.21
CA LEU A 86 20.67 -11.68 -11.02
C LEU A 86 21.38 -10.34 -10.79
N GLY A 87 21.98 -10.14 -9.62
CA GLY A 87 22.82 -8.98 -9.29
C GLY A 87 22.10 -7.64 -9.06
N GLY A 88 20.79 -7.56 -9.34
CA GLY A 88 20.00 -6.33 -9.18
C GLY A 88 20.20 -5.32 -10.31
N TYR A 89 19.69 -4.11 -10.11
CA TYR A 89 19.84 -3.00 -11.05
C TYR A 89 21.24 -2.41 -10.94
N ALA A 90 21.89 -2.17 -12.07
CA ALA A 90 23.23 -1.55 -12.11
C ALA A 90 23.24 -0.07 -11.66
N GLN A 91 22.09 0.59 -11.76
CA GLN A 91 21.92 2.00 -11.36
C GLN A 91 20.52 2.19 -10.77
N ASP A 92 20.39 3.11 -9.83
CA ASP A 92 19.10 3.52 -9.32
C ASP A 92 18.27 4.16 -10.43
N THR A 93 17.08 3.63 -10.66
CA THR A 93 16.15 4.14 -11.66
C THR A 93 14.89 4.65 -10.98
N LEU A 94 14.61 5.93 -11.13
CA LEU A 94 13.37 6.52 -10.67
C LEU A 94 12.28 6.32 -11.74
N LEU A 95 11.22 5.61 -11.39
CA LEU A 95 10.03 5.49 -12.22
C LEU A 95 8.95 6.41 -11.67
N PRO A 96 8.27 7.18 -12.54
CA PRO A 96 7.18 8.04 -12.09
C PRO A 96 6.00 7.19 -11.59
N GLY A 97 5.31 7.66 -10.57
CA GLY A 97 4.04 7.14 -10.14
C GLY A 97 2.92 7.35 -11.17
N LEU A 98 1.74 6.81 -10.91
CA LEU A 98 0.62 6.88 -11.87
C LEU A 98 0.15 8.31 -12.18
N ASN A 99 0.40 9.25 -11.28
CA ASN A 99 0.07 10.67 -11.48
C ASN A 99 1.32 11.52 -11.83
N GLY A 100 2.45 10.87 -12.12
CA GLY A 100 3.71 11.53 -12.49
C GLY A 100 4.57 11.97 -11.30
N GLY A 101 4.16 11.65 -10.07
CA GLY A 101 4.97 11.92 -8.86
C GLY A 101 6.22 11.03 -8.80
N SER A 102 7.30 11.54 -8.21
CA SER A 102 8.55 10.81 -7.98
C SER A 102 8.66 10.23 -6.57
N THR A 103 7.72 10.55 -5.70
CA THR A 103 7.63 10.05 -4.32
C THR A 103 6.26 9.48 -4.06
N VAL A 104 6.18 8.50 -3.18
CA VAL A 104 4.92 7.92 -2.72
C VAL A 104 4.78 8.07 -1.21
N THR A 105 3.57 8.42 -0.77
CA THR A 105 3.22 8.43 0.65
C THR A 105 2.78 7.02 1.04
N THR A 106 3.56 6.36 1.91
CA THR A 106 3.31 4.97 2.32
C THR A 106 3.73 4.73 3.78
N GLY A 107 3.40 3.56 4.33
CA GLY A 107 3.88 3.16 5.66
C GLY A 107 2.94 3.49 6.81
N PHE A 108 1.65 3.67 6.54
CA PHE A 108 0.62 4.00 7.54
C PHE A 108 -0.24 2.77 7.90
N ALA A 109 0.40 1.64 8.20
CA ALA A 109 -0.30 0.52 8.84
C ALA A 109 -0.88 0.96 10.20
N ARG A 110 -1.80 0.15 10.75
CA ARG A 110 -2.51 0.51 12.01
C ARG A 110 -1.61 1.05 13.11
N THR A 111 -0.43 0.45 13.31
CA THR A 111 0.50 0.88 14.37
C THR A 111 0.97 2.31 14.15
N ALA A 112 1.34 2.67 12.92
CA ALA A 112 1.76 4.03 12.60
C ALA A 112 0.64 5.05 12.77
N VAL A 113 -0.57 4.73 12.32
CA VAL A 113 -1.73 5.63 12.46
C VAL A 113 -2.13 5.79 13.93
N LEU A 114 -2.18 4.69 14.69
CA LEU A 114 -2.62 4.71 16.09
C LEU A 114 -1.61 5.37 17.02
N GLN A 115 -0.34 5.48 16.65
CA GLN A 115 0.63 6.29 17.36
C GLN A 115 0.28 7.79 17.35
N HIS A 116 -0.52 8.24 16.38
CA HIS A 116 -1.01 9.61 16.24
C HIS A 116 -2.51 9.74 16.60
N ALA A 117 -3.08 8.74 17.28
CA ALA A 117 -4.52 8.74 17.58
C ALA A 117 -4.94 9.98 18.36
N ASP A 118 -4.17 10.40 19.36
CA ASP A 118 -4.47 11.58 20.18
C ASP A 118 -4.47 12.87 19.33
N GLU A 119 -3.51 13.01 18.41
CA GLU A 119 -3.44 14.15 17.48
C GLU A 119 -4.64 14.16 16.54
N ILE A 120 -5.04 13.00 16.04
CA ILE A 120 -6.22 12.83 15.16
C ILE A 120 -7.49 13.22 15.92
N VAL A 121 -7.67 12.68 17.13
CA VAL A 121 -8.84 12.96 17.98
C VAL A 121 -8.91 14.45 18.32
N GLN A 122 -7.77 15.07 18.66
CA GLN A 122 -7.72 16.49 18.95
C GLN A 122 -8.04 17.34 17.72
N ALA A 123 -7.51 16.97 16.55
CA ALA A 123 -7.81 17.68 15.31
C ALA A 123 -9.30 17.63 14.93
N VAL A 124 -9.98 16.51 15.21
CA VAL A 124 -11.44 16.40 15.04
C VAL A 124 -12.18 17.27 16.03
N ARG A 125 -11.82 17.24 17.32
CA ARG A 125 -12.43 18.08 18.37
C ARG A 125 -12.26 19.57 18.12
N ASP A 126 -11.11 19.97 17.57
CA ASP A 126 -10.81 21.36 17.18
C ASP A 126 -11.53 21.78 15.89
N GLY A 127 -12.24 20.87 15.21
CA GLY A 127 -12.89 21.13 13.92
C GLY A 127 -11.92 21.31 12.75
N LYS A 128 -10.63 20.98 12.92
CA LYS A 128 -9.60 21.04 11.89
C LYS A 128 -9.65 19.85 10.93
N LEU A 129 -10.12 18.70 11.42
CA LEU A 129 -10.33 17.48 10.66
C LEU A 129 -11.80 17.09 10.75
N ARG A 130 -12.50 17.09 9.61
CA ARG A 130 -13.95 16.89 9.59
C ARG A 130 -14.37 15.53 9.07
N HIS A 131 -13.57 14.90 8.23
CA HIS A 131 -13.99 13.65 7.61
C HIS A 131 -12.83 12.76 7.23
N PHE A 132 -13.10 11.46 7.22
CA PHE A 132 -12.22 10.42 6.71
C PHE A 132 -12.85 9.75 5.50
N PHE A 133 -12.05 9.45 4.49
CA PHE A 133 -12.45 8.61 3.37
C PHE A 133 -11.55 7.39 3.30
N LEU A 134 -12.13 6.20 3.26
CA LEU A 134 -11.38 4.99 2.93
C LEU A 134 -11.56 4.71 1.43
N VAL A 135 -10.51 4.98 0.66
CA VAL A 135 -10.51 4.89 -0.80
C VAL A 135 -9.60 3.76 -1.24
N GLY A 136 -10.14 2.74 -1.90
CA GLY A 136 -9.30 1.62 -2.31
C GLY A 136 -10.03 0.52 -3.07
N GLY A 137 -9.30 -0.57 -3.30
CA GLY A 137 -9.80 -1.74 -3.99
C GLY A 137 -8.92 -2.19 -5.15
N CYS A 138 -9.43 -3.06 -6.02
CA CYS A 138 -8.65 -3.67 -7.11
C CYS A 138 -8.62 -2.84 -8.40
N ASP A 139 -9.46 -1.84 -8.54
CA ASP A 139 -9.73 -1.14 -9.80
C ASP A 139 -8.75 0.01 -10.14
N GLY A 140 -7.62 0.08 -9.45
CA GLY A 140 -6.82 1.29 -9.38
C GLY A 140 -6.03 1.71 -10.61
N THR A 141 -5.54 0.84 -11.48
CA THR A 141 -4.39 1.20 -12.32
C THR A 141 -4.65 1.43 -13.82
N ARG A 142 -5.83 1.14 -14.32
CA ARG A 142 -6.14 1.38 -15.74
C ARG A 142 -6.13 2.88 -16.07
N PRO A 143 -5.40 3.34 -17.09
CA PRO A 143 -5.29 4.77 -17.43
C PRO A 143 -6.63 5.46 -17.68
N SER A 144 -7.63 4.73 -18.19
CA SER A 144 -8.99 5.26 -18.45
C SER A 144 -9.83 5.44 -17.18
N ARG A 145 -9.42 4.88 -16.04
CA ARG A 145 -10.18 4.91 -14.79
C ARG A 145 -9.56 5.90 -13.80
N ARG A 146 -9.97 7.16 -13.88
CA ARG A 146 -9.43 8.25 -13.05
C ARG A 146 -10.31 8.62 -11.86
N TYR A 147 -11.36 7.87 -11.60
CA TYR A 147 -12.35 8.21 -10.57
C TYR A 147 -11.68 8.47 -9.20
N TYR A 148 -10.83 7.57 -8.72
CA TYR A 148 -10.19 7.74 -7.42
C TYR A 148 -9.22 8.92 -7.37
N THR A 149 -8.47 9.17 -8.45
CA THR A 149 -7.58 10.34 -8.55
C THR A 149 -8.38 11.64 -8.50
N GLU A 150 -9.47 11.72 -9.27
CA GLU A 150 -10.33 12.89 -9.30
C GLU A 150 -11.07 13.08 -7.97
N PHE A 151 -11.59 11.99 -7.40
CA PHE A 151 -12.20 12.01 -6.07
C PHE A 151 -11.24 12.58 -5.03
N ALA A 152 -10.01 12.06 -4.96
CA ALA A 152 -9.01 12.51 -4.00
C ALA A 152 -8.67 13.99 -4.15
N ARG A 153 -8.54 14.48 -5.38
CA ARG A 153 -8.27 15.91 -5.66
C ARG A 153 -9.41 16.82 -5.27
N LEU A 154 -10.65 16.34 -5.33
CA LEU A 154 -11.86 17.11 -5.01
C LEU A 154 -12.23 17.05 -3.53
N THR A 155 -11.58 16.18 -2.73
CA THR A 155 -11.86 16.13 -1.29
C THR A 155 -11.45 17.44 -0.60
N PRO A 156 -12.26 17.93 0.35
CA PRO A 156 -11.93 19.14 1.11
C PRO A 156 -10.58 19.02 1.81
N PRO A 157 -9.84 20.13 2.01
CA PRO A 157 -8.50 20.10 2.61
C PRO A 157 -8.48 19.63 4.08
N ASP A 158 -9.59 19.73 4.76
CA ASP A 158 -9.82 19.30 6.15
C ASP A 158 -10.26 17.81 6.25
N THR A 159 -9.82 16.98 5.30
CA THR A 159 -10.12 15.55 5.27
C THR A 159 -8.87 14.70 5.15
N ILE A 160 -8.92 13.47 5.68
CA ILE A 160 -7.90 12.44 5.52
C ILE A 160 -8.42 11.33 4.60
N LEU A 161 -7.56 10.89 3.68
CA LEU A 161 -7.77 9.77 2.77
C LEU A 161 -6.95 8.58 3.26
N LEU A 162 -7.61 7.60 3.86
CA LEU A 162 -7.04 6.27 4.08
C LEU A 162 -7.10 5.53 2.74
N THR A 163 -6.02 4.90 2.32
CA THR A 163 -6.03 4.15 1.05
C THR A 163 -5.36 2.79 1.19
N LEU A 164 -5.82 1.82 0.43
CA LEU A 164 -5.31 0.45 0.46
C LEU A 164 -5.53 -0.29 -0.86
N ALA A 165 -4.92 -1.47 -0.96
CA ALA A 165 -4.97 -2.35 -2.12
C ALA A 165 -4.39 -1.68 -3.39
N CYS A 166 -4.77 -2.14 -4.59
CA CYS A 166 -4.24 -1.56 -5.84
C CYS A 166 -4.76 -0.14 -6.11
N GLY A 167 -5.91 0.23 -5.55
CA GLY A 167 -6.46 1.58 -5.64
C GLY A 167 -5.56 2.67 -5.05
N LYS A 168 -4.72 2.33 -4.08
CA LYS A 168 -3.78 3.26 -3.45
C LYS A 168 -2.83 3.95 -4.45
N PHE A 169 -2.46 3.25 -5.52
CA PHE A 169 -1.56 3.80 -6.55
C PHE A 169 -2.18 4.94 -7.36
N ARG A 170 -3.48 5.19 -7.21
CA ARG A 170 -4.14 6.37 -7.75
C ARG A 170 -3.96 7.62 -6.89
N LEU A 171 -3.53 7.43 -5.63
CA LEU A 171 -3.51 8.50 -4.64
C LEU A 171 -2.13 8.75 -4.05
N ASN A 172 -1.33 7.70 -3.81
CA ASN A 172 -0.16 7.79 -2.94
C ASN A 172 1.01 8.63 -3.49
N ASP A 173 0.98 9.02 -4.76
CA ASP A 173 1.89 9.99 -5.39
C ASP A 173 1.25 11.38 -5.60
N LEU A 174 0.05 11.63 -5.07
CA LEU A 174 -0.60 12.94 -5.15
C LEU A 174 -0.04 13.90 -4.09
N PRO A 175 0.31 15.15 -4.45
CA PRO A 175 0.84 16.13 -3.50
C PRO A 175 -0.29 16.84 -2.73
N LEU A 176 -1.07 16.09 -1.95
CA LEU A 176 -2.21 16.67 -1.19
C LEU A 176 -1.77 17.40 0.10
N GLY A 177 -0.52 17.21 0.54
CA GLY A 177 0.02 17.89 1.72
C GLY A 177 -0.57 17.38 3.03
N THR A 178 -0.76 18.29 3.99
CA THR A 178 -1.28 18.00 5.32
C THR A 178 -2.63 18.66 5.57
N VAL A 179 -3.37 18.18 6.56
CA VAL A 179 -4.59 18.82 7.05
C VAL A 179 -4.23 20.20 7.63
N PRO A 180 -4.88 21.29 7.19
CA PRO A 180 -4.53 22.64 7.62
C PRO A 180 -4.52 22.83 9.14
N GLY A 181 -3.47 23.46 9.64
CA GLY A 181 -3.31 23.71 11.09
C GLY A 181 -2.99 22.46 11.91
N THR A 182 -2.55 21.38 11.26
CA THR A 182 -2.07 20.14 11.87
C THR A 182 -0.80 19.65 11.15
N GLY A 183 -0.09 18.67 11.74
CA GLY A 183 1.00 17.95 11.07
C GLY A 183 0.54 16.70 10.32
N LEU A 184 -0.75 16.38 10.31
CA LEU A 184 -1.28 15.12 9.80
C LEU A 184 -1.29 15.08 8.27
N PRO A 185 -0.66 14.08 7.63
CA PRO A 185 -0.75 13.91 6.18
C PRO A 185 -2.20 13.66 5.74
N ARG A 186 -2.58 14.20 4.60
CA ARG A 186 -3.91 13.95 4.03
C ARG A 186 -4.06 12.58 3.39
N ILE A 187 -2.96 11.91 3.03
CA ILE A 187 -2.99 10.55 2.48
C ILE A 187 -2.29 9.62 3.46
N LEU A 188 -2.98 8.56 3.86
CA LEU A 188 -2.46 7.50 4.70
C LEU A 188 -2.57 6.16 3.94
N ASP A 189 -1.49 5.73 3.30
CA ASP A 189 -1.41 4.43 2.63
C ASP A 189 -1.30 3.32 3.69
N VAL A 190 -2.42 2.68 3.97
CA VAL A 190 -2.57 1.64 5.00
C VAL A 190 -1.96 0.31 4.55
N GLY A 191 -1.88 0.08 3.24
CA GLY A 191 -1.23 -1.11 2.68
C GLY A 191 -1.95 -1.78 1.54
N GLN A 192 -1.84 -3.09 1.47
CA GLN A 192 -2.46 -3.92 0.44
C GLN A 192 -3.80 -4.51 0.91
N CYS A 193 -4.36 -5.45 0.13
CA CYS A 193 -5.68 -6.05 0.42
C CYS A 193 -5.76 -6.65 1.83
N ASN A 194 -4.72 -7.35 2.29
CA ASN A 194 -4.67 -7.94 3.62
C ASN A 194 -4.63 -6.88 4.74
N ASP A 195 -4.22 -5.66 4.41
CA ASP A 195 -4.20 -4.54 5.36
C ASP A 195 -5.58 -3.87 5.52
N ALA A 196 -6.63 -4.40 4.88
CA ALA A 196 -8.01 -4.10 5.26
C ALA A 196 -8.25 -4.35 6.76
N TYR A 197 -7.56 -5.33 7.34
CA TYR A 197 -7.54 -5.53 8.79
C TYR A 197 -7.01 -4.30 9.54
N SER A 198 -5.96 -3.65 9.03
CA SER A 198 -5.45 -2.40 9.62
C SER A 198 -6.48 -1.28 9.56
N ALA A 199 -7.19 -1.14 8.44
CA ALA A 199 -8.26 -0.13 8.31
C ALA A 199 -9.40 -0.37 9.30
N ILE A 200 -9.81 -1.62 9.49
CA ILE A 200 -10.82 -2.00 10.49
C ILE A 200 -10.34 -1.67 11.90
N ARG A 201 -9.10 -1.99 12.24
CA ARG A 201 -8.53 -1.71 13.58
C ARG A 201 -8.41 -0.22 13.85
N ILE A 202 -8.08 0.59 12.82
CA ILE A 202 -8.05 2.06 12.92
C ILE A 202 -9.47 2.58 13.19
N ALA A 203 -10.47 2.13 12.42
CA ALA A 203 -11.84 2.58 12.60
C ALA A 203 -12.39 2.22 13.99
N LEU A 204 -12.15 0.99 14.47
CA LEU A 204 -12.57 0.56 15.81
C LEU A 204 -11.91 1.40 16.92
N ALA A 205 -10.61 1.66 16.81
CA ALA A 205 -9.89 2.47 17.79
C ALA A 205 -10.36 3.93 17.80
N LEU A 206 -10.66 4.50 16.64
CA LEU A 206 -11.22 5.84 16.56
C LEU A 206 -12.63 5.90 17.15
N ALA A 207 -13.49 4.90 16.86
CA ALA A 207 -14.83 4.82 17.45
C ALA A 207 -14.78 4.75 18.98
N ASP A 208 -13.88 3.94 19.53
CA ASP A 208 -13.64 3.85 20.97
C ASP A 208 -13.17 5.20 21.56
N ALA A 209 -12.20 5.85 20.93
CA ALA A 209 -11.68 7.15 21.36
C ALA A 209 -12.72 8.30 21.32
N PHE A 210 -13.69 8.20 20.42
CA PHE A 210 -14.83 9.15 20.35
C PHE A 210 -16.03 8.72 21.20
N GLY A 211 -16.03 7.50 21.76
CA GLY A 211 -17.15 6.95 22.53
C GLY A 211 -18.39 6.71 21.68
N CYS A 212 -18.24 6.29 20.44
CA CYS A 212 -19.34 6.07 19.48
C CYS A 212 -19.23 4.74 18.76
N GLY A 213 -20.23 4.38 17.97
CA GLY A 213 -20.17 3.25 17.06
C GLY A 213 -19.38 3.56 15.80
N VAL A 214 -18.86 2.53 15.11
CA VAL A 214 -18.12 2.72 13.84
C VAL A 214 -18.98 3.43 12.78
N ASN A 215 -20.29 3.18 12.79
CA ASN A 215 -21.23 3.82 11.85
C ASN A 215 -21.50 5.29 12.16
N ASP A 216 -21.12 5.75 13.35
CA ASP A 216 -21.27 7.15 13.77
C ASP A 216 -20.02 7.98 13.50
N LEU A 217 -18.94 7.32 13.08
CA LEU A 217 -17.72 8.02 12.68
C LEU A 217 -17.95 8.86 11.41
N PRO A 218 -17.28 10.03 11.30
CA PRO A 218 -17.26 10.79 10.05
C PRO A 218 -16.40 10.10 8.99
N LEU A 219 -16.77 8.88 8.62
CA LEU A 219 -16.05 7.98 7.72
C LEU A 219 -16.93 7.54 6.55
N SER A 220 -16.48 7.74 5.33
CA SER A 220 -17.12 7.23 4.12
C SER A 220 -16.22 6.23 3.39
N LEU A 221 -16.84 5.18 2.85
CA LEU A 221 -16.16 4.13 2.10
C LEU A 221 -16.34 4.36 0.60
N VAL A 222 -15.23 4.39 -0.14
CA VAL A 222 -15.16 4.54 -1.59
C VAL A 222 -14.34 3.37 -2.13
N LEU A 223 -14.99 2.21 -2.22
CA LEU A 223 -14.34 0.93 -2.46
C LEU A 223 -14.84 0.26 -3.74
N CYS A 224 -13.92 -0.41 -4.45
CA CYS A 224 -14.21 -1.23 -5.61
C CYS A 224 -13.31 -2.48 -5.63
N TRP A 225 -13.93 -3.64 -5.54
CA TRP A 225 -13.29 -4.96 -5.60
C TRP A 225 -13.77 -5.78 -6.76
#